data_62b88d3fee80836e9d55f3c2488e4f56
#
_entry.id   62b88d3fee80836e9d55f3c2488e4f56
#
_cell.length_a   1.000
_cell.length_b   1.000
_cell.length_c   1.000
_cell.angle_alpha   90.00
_cell.angle_beta   90.00
_cell.angle_gamma   90.00
#
_symmetry.space_group_name_H-M   'P 1'
#
loop_
_entity.id
_entity.type
_entity.pdbx_description
1 polymer ?
#
loop_
_entity_poly.entity_id
_entity_poly.type
_entity_poly.pdbx_seq_one_letter_code
_entity_poly.pdbx_strand_id
1 'polypeptide(L)'
;QNPALSSQIMLTDGPMARSVSDLRTAMGILNGRDIRDPRSVDVSLDGPDVKRQAAVVKHIPDVDCHPSVIEGLERAASSLEEAGWEIVESTPPGIDLCSEIWAHLLGADVSLLMDAARPILSKEMAEALDSGITEQFSREIISHDAIHAERSRLAREWSLFFAENPVVIMPTWPHPPFEHGADIREESRHELVETLRFITPANVLGLPSVALPVGVSDGLPQGVQCVADR
;
A
#
# COMPACT_ATOMS: atom_id res chain seq x y z
N GLN A 1 -7.69 -7.26 -24.07
CA GLN A 1 -8.08 -5.87 -23.78
C GLN A 1 -6.93 -5.24 -23.00
N ASN A 2 -6.52 -4.03 -23.37
CA ASN A 2 -5.49 -3.34 -22.60
C ASN A 2 -6.06 -2.94 -21.22
N PRO A 3 -5.30 -3.11 -20.14
CA PRO A 3 -5.75 -2.70 -18.82
C PRO A 3 -5.98 -1.18 -18.75
N ALA A 4 -6.87 -0.76 -17.87
CA ALA A 4 -7.11 0.64 -17.58
C ALA A 4 -5.87 1.32 -16.99
N LEU A 5 -5.80 2.64 -17.01
CA LEU A 5 -4.58 3.38 -16.61
C LEU A 5 -4.20 3.12 -15.15
N SER A 6 -5.17 3.12 -14.22
CA SER A 6 -4.89 2.82 -12.82
C SER A 6 -4.28 1.43 -12.65
N SER A 7 -4.85 0.44 -13.33
CA SER A 7 -4.32 -0.93 -13.33
C SER A 7 -2.91 -1.01 -13.90
N GLN A 8 -2.59 -0.17 -14.88
CA GLN A 8 -1.24 -0.15 -15.46
C GLN A 8 -0.18 0.46 -14.57
N ILE A 9 -0.53 1.38 -13.67
CA ILE A 9 0.43 2.15 -12.86
C ILE A 9 0.41 1.79 -11.37
N MET A 10 -0.64 1.14 -10.90
CA MET A 10 -0.84 0.83 -9.48
C MET A 10 -0.93 -0.67 -9.19
N LEU A 11 -1.48 -1.47 -10.11
CA LEU A 11 -1.64 -2.91 -9.90
C LEU A 11 -0.31 -3.63 -10.15
N THR A 12 0.11 -4.42 -9.18
CA THR A 12 1.31 -5.25 -9.29
C THR A 12 1.07 -6.59 -8.61
N ASP A 13 1.35 -7.68 -9.31
CA ASP A 13 1.37 -9.01 -8.73
C ASP A 13 2.72 -9.27 -8.05
N GLY A 14 2.67 -9.83 -6.84
CA GLY A 14 3.85 -10.17 -6.07
C GLY A 14 3.78 -11.59 -5.51
N PRO A 15 4.91 -12.27 -5.29
CA PRO A 15 4.93 -13.59 -4.72
C PRO A 15 4.55 -13.55 -3.23
N MET A 16 3.90 -14.61 -2.77
CA MET A 16 3.66 -14.89 -1.35
C MET A 16 4.38 -16.18 -0.97
N ALA A 17 5.12 -16.16 0.14
CA ALA A 17 5.86 -17.33 0.62
C ALA A 17 5.91 -17.37 2.16
N ARG A 18 6.32 -18.51 2.71
CA ARG A 18 6.47 -18.69 4.16
C ARG A 18 7.81 -18.20 4.70
N SER A 19 8.76 -17.90 3.84
CA SER A 19 10.08 -17.40 4.23
C SER A 19 10.55 -16.29 3.29
N VAL A 20 11.39 -15.40 3.80
CA VAL A 20 12.03 -14.34 2.99
C VAL A 20 12.97 -14.95 1.93
N SER A 21 13.61 -16.09 2.21
CA SER A 21 14.46 -16.79 1.24
C SER A 21 13.67 -17.26 0.02
N ASP A 22 12.46 -17.78 0.23
CA ASP A 22 11.58 -18.20 -0.86
C ASP A 22 11.06 -17.01 -1.65
N LEU A 23 10.71 -15.90 -0.97
CA LEU A 23 10.36 -14.64 -1.64
C LEU A 23 11.50 -14.13 -2.52
N ARG A 24 12.74 -14.16 -2.02
CA ARG A 24 13.92 -13.74 -2.77
C ARG A 24 14.15 -14.64 -4.00
N THR A 25 13.97 -15.95 -3.85
CA THR A 25 14.05 -16.90 -4.97
C THR A 25 12.98 -16.64 -6.01
N ALA A 26 11.72 -16.44 -5.57
CA ALA A 26 10.61 -16.15 -6.46
C ALA A 26 10.81 -14.81 -7.19
N MET A 27 11.24 -13.76 -6.49
CA MET A 27 11.55 -12.46 -7.11
C MET A 27 12.69 -12.57 -8.12
N GLY A 28 13.72 -13.39 -7.84
CA GLY A 28 14.79 -13.64 -8.81
C GLY A 28 14.35 -14.30 -10.12
N ILE A 29 13.19 -14.98 -10.10
CA ILE A 29 12.59 -15.60 -11.28
C ILE A 29 11.63 -14.63 -11.99
N LEU A 30 10.86 -13.86 -11.20
CA LEU A 30 9.83 -12.95 -11.73
C LEU A 30 10.39 -11.61 -12.20
N ASN A 31 11.53 -11.19 -11.63
CA ASN A 31 12.18 -9.95 -12.01
C ASN A 31 12.77 -10.02 -13.42
N GLY A 32 12.66 -8.92 -14.15
CA GLY A 32 13.26 -8.79 -15.45
C GLY A 32 12.32 -8.23 -16.53
N ARG A 33 12.90 -7.97 -17.67
CA ARG A 33 12.16 -7.41 -18.79
C ARG A 33 11.36 -8.47 -19.53
N ASP A 34 10.06 -8.22 -19.73
CA ASP A 34 9.19 -8.98 -20.64
C ASP A 34 8.79 -8.12 -21.83
N ILE A 35 8.98 -8.62 -23.05
CA ILE A 35 8.66 -7.89 -24.29
C ILE A 35 7.16 -7.52 -24.42
N ARG A 36 6.30 -8.21 -23.71
CA ARG A 36 4.85 -7.96 -23.68
C ARG A 36 4.45 -6.82 -22.72
N ASP A 37 5.35 -6.47 -21.78
CA ASP A 37 5.14 -5.37 -20.87
C ASP A 37 6.20 -4.27 -21.10
N PRO A 38 5.80 -3.15 -21.76
CA PRO A 38 6.72 -2.07 -22.06
C PRO A 38 7.24 -1.31 -20.83
N ARG A 39 6.71 -1.60 -19.63
CA ARG A 39 7.14 -1.00 -18.35
C ARG A 39 8.06 -1.90 -17.57
N SER A 40 8.14 -3.18 -17.90
CA SER A 40 9.06 -4.10 -17.26
C SER A 40 10.51 -3.68 -17.52
N VAL A 41 11.32 -3.74 -16.50
CA VAL A 41 12.75 -3.37 -16.53
C VAL A 41 13.58 -4.43 -15.82
N ASP A 42 14.82 -4.56 -16.22
CA ASP A 42 15.78 -5.37 -15.49
C ASP A 42 16.28 -4.58 -14.27
N VAL A 43 15.99 -5.07 -13.08
CA VAL A 43 16.40 -4.45 -11.82
C VAL A 43 17.20 -5.45 -11.00
N SER A 44 18.36 -5.03 -10.49
CA SER A 44 19.09 -5.84 -9.53
C SER A 44 18.30 -5.98 -8.22
N LEU A 45 18.27 -7.19 -7.65
CA LEU A 45 17.75 -7.40 -6.30
C LEU A 45 18.76 -7.04 -5.22
N ASP A 46 20.02 -6.82 -5.61
CA ASP A 46 21.08 -6.31 -4.74
C ASP A 46 21.15 -4.80 -4.92
N GLY A 47 20.65 -4.08 -3.94
CA GLY A 47 20.66 -2.61 -3.89
C GLY A 47 22.01 -2.07 -3.41
N PRO A 48 22.21 -0.76 -3.46
CA PRO A 48 23.37 -0.09 -2.89
C PRO A 48 23.38 -0.21 -1.37
N ASP A 49 24.56 -0.06 -0.76
CA ASP A 49 24.64 0.14 0.68
C ASP A 49 23.92 1.46 1.06
N VAL A 50 22.99 1.35 1.97
CA VAL A 50 22.21 2.49 2.47
C VAL A 50 22.48 2.73 3.95
N LYS A 51 22.19 3.94 4.42
CA LYS A 51 22.16 4.24 5.86
C LYS A 51 21.18 3.27 6.54
N ARG A 52 21.62 2.66 7.63
CA ARG A 52 20.77 1.77 8.43
C ARG A 52 19.84 2.58 9.33
N GLN A 53 18.91 3.27 8.72
CA GLN A 53 17.86 4.04 9.39
C GLN A 53 16.50 3.67 8.81
N ALA A 54 15.50 3.51 9.68
CA ALA A 54 14.13 3.24 9.28
C ALA A 54 13.18 4.23 9.97
N ALA A 55 12.25 4.79 9.22
CA ALA A 55 11.15 5.57 9.76
C ALA A 55 9.99 4.65 10.13
N VAL A 56 9.40 4.86 11.30
CA VAL A 56 8.19 4.16 11.75
C VAL A 56 7.03 5.16 11.73
N VAL A 57 5.97 4.81 11.00
CA VAL A 57 4.73 5.60 10.92
C VAL A 57 3.70 4.97 11.83
N LYS A 58 3.49 5.55 13.01
CA LYS A 58 2.49 5.09 13.98
C LYS A 58 1.15 5.79 13.80
N HIS A 59 1.18 7.02 13.29
CA HIS A 59 0.01 7.88 13.18
C HIS A 59 -0.02 8.59 11.84
N ILE A 60 -1.20 8.70 11.28
CA ILE A 60 -1.53 9.64 10.19
C ILE A 60 -2.78 10.41 10.57
N PRO A 61 -2.98 11.62 10.06
CA PRO A 61 -4.16 12.42 10.40
C PRO A 61 -5.46 11.64 10.20
N ASP A 62 -6.38 11.75 11.13
CA ASP A 62 -7.73 11.19 11.11
C ASP A 62 -7.83 9.65 11.02
N VAL A 63 -6.73 8.92 11.27
CA VAL A 63 -6.74 7.46 11.35
C VAL A 63 -6.07 7.00 12.63
N ASP A 64 -6.87 6.46 13.53
CA ASP A 64 -6.40 5.86 14.76
C ASP A 64 -5.95 4.42 14.55
N CYS A 65 -4.75 4.09 15.01
CA CYS A 65 -4.28 2.71 15.02
C CYS A 65 -4.72 2.02 16.32
N HIS A 66 -5.25 0.83 16.18
CA HIS A 66 -5.56 -0.02 17.35
C HIS A 66 -4.26 -0.32 18.15
N PRO A 67 -4.31 -0.37 19.49
CA PRO A 67 -3.12 -0.63 20.32
C PRO A 67 -2.32 -1.86 19.91
N SER A 68 -2.98 -2.94 19.52
CA SER A 68 -2.32 -4.18 19.06
C SER A 68 -1.52 -3.99 17.77
N VAL A 69 -1.93 -3.05 16.90
CA VAL A 69 -1.19 -2.70 15.67
C VAL A 69 0.06 -1.90 16.03
N ILE A 70 -0.06 -0.96 16.98
CA ILE A 70 1.10 -0.22 17.52
C ILE A 70 2.12 -1.18 18.13
N GLU A 71 1.69 -2.15 18.95
CA GLU A 71 2.56 -3.20 19.48
C GLU A 71 3.26 -4.00 18.36
N GLY A 72 2.55 -4.27 17.26
CA GLY A 72 3.12 -4.92 16.08
C GLY A 72 4.24 -4.09 15.44
N LEU A 73 4.03 -2.78 15.28
CA LEU A 73 5.04 -1.85 14.79
C LEU A 73 6.26 -1.77 15.71
N GLU A 74 6.05 -1.75 17.03
CA GLU A 74 7.12 -1.73 18.02
C GLU A 74 7.95 -3.02 17.99
N ARG A 75 7.33 -4.18 17.81
CA ARG A 75 8.05 -5.44 17.60
C ARG A 75 8.90 -5.41 16.32
N ALA A 76 8.37 -4.86 15.22
CA ALA A 76 9.13 -4.71 13.98
C ALA A 76 10.31 -3.75 14.15
N ALA A 77 10.08 -2.61 14.80
CA ALA A 77 11.10 -1.63 15.11
C ALA A 77 12.24 -2.23 15.96
N SER A 78 11.89 -2.92 17.06
CA SER A 78 12.86 -3.59 17.93
C SER A 78 13.70 -4.65 17.17
N SER A 79 13.07 -5.40 16.28
CA SER A 79 13.81 -6.38 15.45
C SER A 79 14.84 -5.72 14.52
N LEU A 80 14.54 -4.52 14.02
CA LEU A 80 15.49 -3.75 13.22
C LEU A 80 16.58 -3.12 14.09
N GLU A 81 16.27 -2.62 15.29
CA GLU A 81 17.26 -2.13 16.24
C GLU A 81 18.27 -3.25 16.62
N GLU A 82 17.78 -4.46 16.89
CA GLU A 82 18.63 -5.64 17.14
C GLU A 82 19.51 -5.96 15.92
N ALA A 83 19.06 -5.67 14.70
CA ALA A 83 19.83 -5.80 13.47
C ALA A 83 20.77 -4.61 13.19
N GLY A 84 20.83 -3.63 14.11
CA GLY A 84 21.72 -2.47 14.04
C GLY A 84 21.17 -1.31 13.20
N TRP A 85 19.86 -1.18 13.09
CA TRP A 85 19.20 -0.03 12.47
C TRP A 85 18.84 1.03 13.51
N GLU A 86 18.94 2.29 13.12
CA GLU A 86 18.39 3.42 13.87
C GLU A 86 16.90 3.57 13.53
N ILE A 87 16.07 3.69 14.54
CA ILE A 87 14.62 3.85 14.37
C ILE A 87 14.23 5.29 14.69
N VAL A 88 13.52 5.92 13.77
CA VAL A 88 12.98 7.27 13.95
C VAL A 88 11.46 7.26 13.75
N GLU A 89 10.72 7.94 14.61
CA GLU A 89 9.30 8.14 14.39
C GLU A 89 9.13 9.33 13.43
N SER A 90 8.73 9.06 12.21
CA SER A 90 8.59 10.08 11.17
C SER A 90 7.60 9.61 10.11
N THR A 91 6.78 10.54 9.62
CA THR A 91 5.76 10.28 8.61
C THR A 91 6.18 10.90 7.28
N PRO A 92 6.19 10.13 6.18
CA PRO A 92 6.42 10.67 4.85
C PRO A 92 5.39 11.73 4.45
N PRO A 93 5.74 12.68 3.58
CA PRO A 93 4.85 13.77 3.20
C PRO A 93 3.66 13.29 2.38
N GLY A 94 2.50 13.91 2.58
CA GLY A 94 1.34 13.79 1.71
C GLY A 94 0.69 12.40 1.64
N ILE A 95 0.75 11.62 2.72
CA ILE A 95 0.07 10.30 2.80
C ILE A 95 -1.42 10.43 2.43
N ASP A 96 -2.09 11.46 2.94
CA ASP A 96 -3.51 11.71 2.66
C ASP A 96 -3.77 11.96 1.19
N LEU A 97 -2.88 12.71 0.55
CA LEU A 97 -2.97 13.03 -0.87
C LEU A 97 -2.75 11.78 -1.75
N CYS A 98 -1.95 10.82 -1.30
CA CYS A 98 -1.83 9.53 -1.98
C CYS A 98 -3.17 8.79 -2.03
N SER A 99 -3.93 8.81 -0.94
CA SER A 99 -5.26 8.18 -0.90
C SER A 99 -6.25 8.87 -1.82
N GLU A 100 -6.23 10.19 -1.88
CA GLU A 100 -7.04 10.97 -2.80
C GLU A 100 -6.72 10.65 -4.27
N ILE A 101 -5.44 10.63 -4.64
CA ILE A 101 -4.99 10.26 -5.98
C ILE A 101 -5.43 8.83 -6.33
N TRP A 102 -5.28 7.91 -5.37
CA TRP A 102 -5.70 6.51 -5.52
C TRP A 102 -7.19 6.40 -5.82
N ALA A 103 -8.02 7.11 -5.05
CA ALA A 103 -9.46 7.13 -5.21
C ALA A 103 -9.90 7.64 -6.59
N HIS A 104 -9.32 8.74 -7.03
CA HIS A 104 -9.62 9.31 -8.35
C HIS A 104 -9.21 8.38 -9.50
N LEU A 105 -8.02 7.80 -9.43
CA LEU A 105 -7.52 6.90 -10.49
C LEU A 105 -8.32 5.60 -10.52
N LEU A 106 -8.62 5.01 -9.37
CA LEU A 106 -9.42 3.80 -9.29
C LEU A 106 -10.86 4.06 -9.72
N GLY A 107 -11.48 5.12 -9.22
CA GLY A 107 -12.86 5.48 -9.53
C GLY A 107 -13.08 5.67 -11.03
N ALA A 108 -12.15 6.34 -11.73
CA ALA A 108 -12.22 6.51 -13.17
C ALA A 108 -12.17 5.18 -13.95
N ASP A 109 -11.46 4.18 -13.42
CA ASP A 109 -11.25 2.91 -14.11
C ASP A 109 -12.25 1.83 -13.69
N VAL A 110 -12.86 1.91 -12.51
CA VAL A 110 -13.85 0.93 -12.02
C VAL A 110 -14.99 0.77 -13.00
N SER A 111 -15.54 1.86 -13.53
CA SER A 111 -16.60 1.81 -14.51
C SER A 111 -16.24 1.04 -15.78
N LEU A 112 -14.98 1.12 -16.21
CA LEU A 112 -14.45 0.39 -17.36
C LEU A 112 -14.19 -1.10 -17.06
N LEU A 113 -13.87 -1.40 -15.81
CA LEU A 113 -13.56 -2.77 -15.37
C LEU A 113 -14.82 -3.56 -14.99
N MET A 114 -15.89 -2.88 -14.61
CA MET A 114 -17.11 -3.50 -14.08
C MET A 114 -17.75 -4.49 -15.03
N ASP A 115 -17.84 -4.20 -16.31
CA ASP A 115 -18.44 -5.12 -17.30
C ASP A 115 -17.69 -6.45 -17.38
N ALA A 116 -16.37 -6.42 -17.25
CA ALA A 116 -15.52 -7.61 -17.27
C ALA A 116 -15.48 -8.33 -15.91
N ALA A 117 -15.58 -7.60 -14.81
CA ALA A 117 -15.49 -8.13 -13.45
C ALA A 117 -16.82 -8.68 -12.94
N ARG A 118 -17.95 -8.11 -13.37
CA ARG A 118 -19.29 -8.48 -12.87
C ARG A 118 -19.59 -9.99 -12.86
N PRO A 119 -19.19 -10.80 -13.87
CA PRO A 119 -19.45 -12.24 -13.84
C PRO A 119 -18.70 -13.03 -12.77
N ILE A 120 -17.66 -12.46 -12.19
CA ILE A 120 -16.79 -13.11 -11.18
C ILE A 120 -16.95 -12.50 -9.77
N LEU A 121 -17.68 -11.39 -9.66
CA LEU A 121 -17.98 -10.76 -8.38
C LEU A 121 -19.16 -11.47 -7.68
N SER A 122 -19.15 -11.43 -6.34
CA SER A 122 -20.36 -11.74 -5.58
C SER A 122 -21.44 -10.69 -5.87
N LYS A 123 -22.70 -11.06 -5.64
CA LYS A 123 -23.82 -10.13 -5.83
C LYS A 123 -23.67 -8.90 -4.95
N GLU A 124 -23.29 -9.10 -3.68
CA GLU A 124 -23.13 -8.06 -2.68
C GLU A 124 -22.00 -7.08 -3.08
N MET A 125 -20.87 -7.59 -3.58
CA MET A 125 -19.77 -6.75 -4.08
C MET A 125 -20.19 -5.97 -5.33
N ALA A 126 -20.92 -6.58 -6.25
CA ALA A 126 -21.42 -5.88 -7.44
C ALA A 126 -22.39 -4.74 -7.05
N GLU A 127 -23.30 -4.99 -6.09
CA GLU A 127 -24.21 -3.99 -5.55
C GLU A 127 -23.46 -2.85 -4.83
N ALA A 128 -22.41 -3.17 -4.06
CA ALA A 128 -21.58 -2.19 -3.38
C ALA A 128 -20.84 -1.29 -4.37
N LEU A 129 -20.29 -1.85 -5.45
CA LEU A 129 -19.65 -1.07 -6.51
C LEU A 129 -20.66 -0.20 -7.28
N ASP A 130 -21.84 -0.73 -7.58
CA ASP A 130 -22.92 0.04 -8.22
C ASP A 130 -23.44 1.19 -7.35
N SER A 131 -23.33 1.08 -6.04
CA SER A 131 -23.70 2.17 -5.09
C SER A 131 -22.64 3.28 -4.98
N GLY A 132 -21.59 3.26 -5.80
CA GLY A 132 -20.55 4.29 -5.79
C GLY A 132 -19.56 4.16 -4.63
N ILE A 133 -19.25 2.92 -4.19
CA ILE A 133 -18.29 2.70 -3.10
C ILE A 133 -16.95 3.38 -3.38
N THR A 134 -16.52 3.46 -4.64
CA THR A 134 -15.26 4.10 -5.03
C THR A 134 -15.27 5.61 -4.87
N GLU A 135 -16.43 6.25 -4.95
CA GLU A 135 -16.56 7.70 -4.76
C GLU A 135 -16.33 8.10 -3.30
N GLN A 136 -16.58 7.18 -2.36
CA GLN A 136 -16.37 7.42 -0.93
C GLN A 136 -14.89 7.50 -0.54
N PHE A 137 -13.98 7.07 -1.41
CA PHE A 137 -12.55 7.18 -1.17
C PHE A 137 -12.01 8.59 -1.47
N SER A 138 -12.73 9.40 -2.23
CA SER A 138 -12.33 10.77 -2.54
C SER A 138 -12.83 11.75 -1.48
N ARG A 139 -11.92 12.61 -1.04
CA ARG A 139 -12.22 13.76 -0.16
C ARG A 139 -12.28 15.08 -0.92
N GLU A 140 -12.17 15.03 -2.25
CA GLU A 140 -12.16 16.22 -3.12
C GLU A 140 -11.04 17.23 -2.77
N ILE A 141 -9.92 16.74 -2.21
CA ILE A 141 -8.79 17.58 -1.78
C ILE A 141 -8.06 18.17 -2.99
N ILE A 142 -8.06 17.46 -4.12
CA ILE A 142 -7.40 17.89 -5.37
C ILE A 142 -8.35 17.80 -6.56
N SER A 143 -8.14 18.66 -7.54
CA SER A 143 -8.89 18.59 -8.79
C SER A 143 -8.38 17.42 -9.66
N HIS A 144 -9.26 16.84 -10.45
CA HIS A 144 -8.91 15.74 -11.37
C HIS A 144 -7.73 16.10 -12.30
N ASP A 145 -7.65 17.32 -12.76
CA ASP A 145 -6.60 17.79 -13.67
C ASP A 145 -5.22 17.85 -12.98
N ALA A 146 -5.18 17.99 -11.66
CA ALA A 146 -3.94 18.08 -10.89
C ALA A 146 -3.34 16.71 -10.51
N ILE A 147 -4.09 15.61 -10.63
CA ILE A 147 -3.73 14.28 -10.11
C ILE A 147 -2.32 13.84 -10.54
N HIS A 148 -2.01 13.92 -11.83
CA HIS A 148 -0.72 13.46 -12.35
C HIS A 148 0.45 14.35 -11.94
N ALA A 149 0.22 15.67 -11.83
CA ALA A 149 1.21 16.62 -11.34
C ALA A 149 1.51 16.36 -9.86
N GLU A 150 0.48 16.19 -9.05
CA GLU A 150 0.60 15.91 -7.61
C GLU A 150 1.24 14.54 -7.35
N ARG A 151 0.86 13.51 -8.08
CA ARG A 151 1.53 12.21 -8.01
C ARG A 151 3.03 12.32 -8.29
N SER A 152 3.41 13.10 -9.30
CA SER A 152 4.82 13.31 -9.64
C SER A 152 5.57 14.13 -8.58
N ARG A 153 4.89 15.12 -7.98
CA ARG A 153 5.44 15.90 -6.87
C ARG A 153 5.69 15.01 -5.65
N LEU A 154 4.67 14.24 -5.23
CA LEU A 154 4.78 13.32 -4.11
C LEU A 154 5.86 12.26 -4.33
N ALA A 155 5.97 11.70 -5.54
CA ALA A 155 7.02 10.73 -5.83
C ALA A 155 8.42 11.31 -5.58
N ARG A 156 8.68 12.58 -5.94
CA ARG A 156 9.95 13.28 -5.63
C ARG A 156 10.14 13.52 -4.14
N GLU A 157 9.08 13.94 -3.44
CA GLU A 157 9.16 14.21 -2.00
C GLU A 157 9.41 12.92 -1.21
N TRP A 158 8.81 11.82 -1.61
CA TRP A 158 9.07 10.51 -1.01
C TRP A 158 10.49 10.02 -1.29
N SER A 159 11.02 10.19 -2.51
CA SER A 159 12.43 9.86 -2.77
C SER A 159 13.39 10.71 -1.93
N LEU A 160 13.09 11.98 -1.70
CA LEU A 160 13.87 12.82 -0.78
C LEU A 160 13.77 12.33 0.67
N PHE A 161 12.60 11.88 1.10
CA PHE A 161 12.40 11.29 2.42
C PHE A 161 13.17 9.98 2.59
N PHE A 162 13.18 9.12 1.55
CA PHE A 162 13.94 7.88 1.54
C PHE A 162 15.46 8.09 1.52
N ALA A 163 15.96 9.20 1.01
CA ALA A 163 17.38 9.53 1.09
C ALA A 163 17.88 9.58 2.53
N GLU A 164 17.03 10.02 3.46
CA GLU A 164 17.33 10.05 4.90
C GLU A 164 16.85 8.79 5.64
N ASN A 165 15.74 8.21 5.19
CA ASN A 165 15.08 7.06 5.83
C ASN A 165 14.87 5.94 4.80
N PRO A 166 15.89 5.15 4.44
CA PRO A 166 15.83 4.18 3.34
C PRO A 166 14.72 3.14 3.44
N VAL A 167 14.18 2.92 4.63
CA VAL A 167 13.03 2.05 4.88
C VAL A 167 11.98 2.79 5.70
N VAL A 168 10.74 2.64 5.30
CA VAL A 168 9.55 3.10 6.06
C VAL A 168 8.76 1.90 6.51
N ILE A 169 8.48 1.80 7.81
CA ILE A 169 7.63 0.76 8.39
C ILE A 169 6.29 1.40 8.76
N MET A 170 5.22 0.80 8.30
CA MET A 170 3.87 1.24 8.63
C MET A 170 2.90 0.06 8.69
N PRO A 171 1.70 0.22 9.28
CA PRO A 171 0.71 -0.84 9.27
C PRO A 171 0.34 -1.29 7.86
N THR A 172 0.04 -2.56 7.66
CA THR A 172 -0.73 -3.00 6.49
C THR A 172 -2.20 -2.64 6.64
N TRP A 173 -2.66 -2.58 7.88
CA TRP A 173 -4.03 -2.27 8.27
C TRP A 173 -4.02 -1.70 9.69
N PRO A 174 -4.70 -0.58 10.00
CA PRO A 174 -4.61 0.08 11.31
C PRO A 174 -5.41 -0.59 12.43
N HIS A 175 -6.23 -1.58 12.12
CA HIS A 175 -7.04 -2.33 13.07
C HIS A 175 -6.76 -3.84 13.00
N PRO A 176 -7.22 -4.64 13.97
CA PRO A 176 -7.27 -6.10 13.81
C PRO A 176 -8.06 -6.50 12.56
N PRO A 177 -7.84 -7.71 12.02
CA PRO A 177 -8.63 -8.21 10.91
C PRO A 177 -10.13 -8.09 11.18
N PHE A 178 -10.88 -7.55 10.25
CA PHE A 178 -12.33 -7.38 10.37
C PHE A 178 -13.10 -8.66 10.03
N GLU A 179 -14.35 -8.72 10.46
CA GLU A 179 -15.25 -9.84 10.16
C GLU A 179 -15.54 -9.94 8.67
N HIS A 180 -15.77 -11.16 8.20
CA HIS A 180 -16.13 -11.41 6.80
C HIS A 180 -17.34 -10.56 6.37
N GLY A 181 -17.20 -9.82 5.27
CA GLY A 181 -18.24 -8.98 4.70
C GLY A 181 -18.40 -7.61 5.37
N ALA A 182 -17.56 -7.23 6.33
CA ALA A 182 -17.61 -5.88 6.91
C ALA A 182 -17.29 -4.77 5.89
N ASP A 183 -16.44 -5.08 4.92
CA ASP A 183 -16.00 -4.18 3.85
C ASP A 183 -17.11 -3.81 2.84
N ILE A 184 -18.16 -4.61 2.76
CA ILE A 184 -19.30 -4.37 1.85
C ILE A 184 -20.56 -3.87 2.58
N ARG A 185 -20.58 -3.92 3.91
CA ARG A 185 -21.71 -3.38 4.71
C ARG A 185 -21.65 -1.85 4.76
N GLU A 186 -22.79 -1.21 4.54
CA GLU A 186 -22.88 0.26 4.50
C GLU A 186 -22.45 0.91 5.81
N GLU A 187 -22.80 0.30 6.95
CA GLU A 187 -22.52 0.84 8.29
C GLU A 187 -21.03 0.93 8.63
N SER A 188 -20.20 -0.03 8.12
CA SER A 188 -18.77 -0.12 8.42
C SER A 188 -17.88 0.39 7.28
N ARG A 189 -18.45 0.65 6.12
CA ARG A 189 -17.72 1.00 4.90
C ARG A 189 -16.88 2.25 5.03
N HIS A 190 -17.46 3.32 5.59
CA HIS A 190 -16.75 4.61 5.71
C HIS A 190 -15.49 4.47 6.58
N GLU A 191 -15.60 3.75 7.70
CA GLU A 191 -14.46 3.51 8.60
C GLU A 191 -13.37 2.69 7.88
N LEU A 192 -13.76 1.66 7.13
CA LEU A 192 -12.82 0.81 6.40
C LEU A 192 -12.11 1.53 5.25
N VAL A 193 -12.78 2.49 4.61
CA VAL A 193 -12.18 3.34 3.56
C VAL A 193 -10.99 4.13 4.11
N GLU A 194 -11.16 4.75 5.28
CA GLU A 194 -10.10 5.54 5.92
C GLU A 194 -8.86 4.69 6.25
N THR A 195 -9.07 3.42 6.56
CA THR A 195 -7.97 2.51 6.92
C THR A 195 -7.05 2.14 5.76
N LEU A 196 -7.48 2.29 4.51
CA LEU A 196 -6.65 2.05 3.32
C LEU A 196 -5.52 3.08 3.16
N ARG A 197 -5.55 4.18 3.87
CA ARG A 197 -4.58 5.29 3.73
C ARG A 197 -3.13 4.88 3.99
N PHE A 198 -2.89 3.83 4.75
CA PHE A 198 -1.53 3.31 4.98
C PHE A 198 -0.97 2.55 3.77
N ILE A 199 -1.80 1.91 2.95
CA ILE A 199 -1.33 1.09 1.82
C ILE A 199 -1.32 1.84 0.48
N THR A 200 -2.11 2.88 0.34
CA THR A 200 -2.23 3.63 -0.91
C THR A 200 -0.93 4.29 -1.39
N PRO A 201 -0.02 4.78 -0.52
CA PRO A 201 1.23 5.38 -0.98
C PRO A 201 2.10 4.45 -1.81
N ALA A 202 2.33 3.23 -1.35
CA ALA A 202 3.13 2.24 -2.09
C ALA A 202 2.52 1.95 -3.46
N ASN A 203 1.20 1.85 -3.52
CA ASN A 203 0.44 1.59 -4.73
C ASN A 203 0.49 2.77 -5.72
N VAL A 204 0.14 3.98 -5.25
CA VAL A 204 0.08 5.20 -6.09
C VAL A 204 1.44 5.63 -6.60
N LEU A 205 2.46 5.54 -5.77
CA LEU A 205 3.81 5.99 -6.12
C LEU A 205 4.64 4.90 -6.79
N GLY A 206 4.16 3.66 -6.83
CA GLY A 206 4.86 2.51 -7.41
C GLY A 206 6.12 2.15 -6.62
N LEU A 207 6.02 2.14 -5.29
CA LEU A 207 7.13 1.85 -4.40
C LEU A 207 7.22 0.34 -4.11
N PRO A 208 8.41 -0.23 -4.06
CA PRO A 208 8.60 -1.59 -3.61
C PRO A 208 8.19 -1.73 -2.15
N SER A 209 7.40 -2.76 -1.86
CA SER A 209 6.93 -3.03 -0.51
C SER A 209 6.88 -4.52 -0.21
N VAL A 210 7.05 -4.86 1.05
CA VAL A 210 6.87 -6.22 1.56
C VAL A 210 6.00 -6.19 2.81
N ALA A 211 4.97 -7.05 2.85
CA ALA A 211 4.15 -7.26 4.04
C ALA A 211 4.70 -8.44 4.84
N LEU A 212 4.87 -8.25 6.13
CA LEU A 212 5.49 -9.21 7.05
C LEU A 212 4.60 -9.43 8.28
N PRO A 213 4.40 -10.69 8.71
CA PRO A 213 3.76 -10.96 9.99
C PRO A 213 4.71 -10.59 11.14
N VAL A 214 4.19 -9.94 12.17
CA VAL A 214 4.97 -9.51 13.35
C VAL A 214 4.46 -10.09 14.66
N GLY A 215 3.50 -10.98 14.61
CA GLY A 215 3.00 -11.68 15.77
C GLY A 215 1.48 -11.86 15.77
N VAL A 216 0.96 -12.19 16.93
CA VAL A 216 -0.47 -12.42 17.18
C VAL A 216 -0.86 -11.60 18.40
N SER A 217 -2.01 -10.93 18.35
CA SER A 217 -2.62 -10.25 19.48
C SER A 217 -4.09 -10.68 19.54
N ASP A 218 -4.58 -11.07 20.72
CA ASP A 218 -5.95 -11.57 20.93
C ASP A 218 -6.39 -12.71 19.97
N GLY A 219 -5.43 -13.57 19.59
CA GLY A 219 -5.66 -14.67 18.65
C GLY A 219 -5.69 -14.28 17.17
N LEU A 220 -5.51 -12.99 16.84
CA LEU A 220 -5.52 -12.47 15.48
C LEU A 220 -4.10 -12.10 15.01
N PRO A 221 -3.75 -12.38 13.74
CA PRO A 221 -2.44 -12.05 13.20
C PRO A 221 -2.25 -10.54 13.09
N GLN A 222 -1.02 -10.09 13.35
CA GLN A 222 -0.58 -8.71 13.15
C GLN A 222 0.47 -8.64 12.05
N GLY A 223 0.37 -7.65 11.19
CA GLY A 223 1.30 -7.44 10.08
C GLY A 223 1.72 -5.99 9.92
N VAL A 224 2.92 -5.81 9.42
CA VAL A 224 3.46 -4.52 9.00
C VAL A 224 3.86 -4.58 7.53
N GLN A 225 3.96 -3.44 6.90
CA GLN A 225 4.63 -3.31 5.61
C GLN A 225 5.92 -2.51 5.75
N CYS A 226 6.94 -2.95 5.05
CA CYS A 226 8.18 -2.21 4.83
C CYS A 226 8.16 -1.66 3.40
N VAL A 227 8.38 -0.38 3.25
CA VAL A 227 8.39 0.33 1.96
C VAL A 227 9.75 0.98 1.77
N ALA A 228 10.26 0.96 0.55
CA ALA A 228 11.54 1.58 0.20
C ALA A 228 11.43 2.39 -1.11
N ASP A 229 12.50 3.09 -1.49
CA ASP A 229 12.58 3.74 -2.81
C ASP A 229 12.81 2.71 -3.92
N ARG A 230 12.64 3.16 -5.14
CA ARG A 230 12.80 2.39 -6.39
C ARG A 230 14.25 2.22 -6.78
#